data_e47c4cdd27ce6ba770ffa503f840fbef
#
_entry.id   e47c4cdd27ce6ba770ffa503f840fbef
#
_cell.length_a   1.000
_cell.length_b   1.000
_cell.length_c   1.000
_cell.angle_alpha   90.00
_cell.angle_beta   90.00
_cell.angle_gamma   90.00
#
_symmetry.space_group_name_H-M   'P 1'
#
loop_
_entity.id
_entity.type
_entity.pdbx_description
1 polymer ?
#
loop_
_entity_poly.entity_id
_entity_poly.type
_entity_poly.pdbx_seq_one_letter_code
_entity_poly.pdbx_strand_id
1 'polypeptide(L)'
;MPDEARDTDRNGEGDPPRLPNGHEPRSPESGLPGRMNNYLLLVYAGACLLMNYSIAGMFYLRGMMYLSLILPGVFSILIPLYLLSRRFSLGFVREFGLEPPAAKTALAVLAASVSCILPIEAFSGIIERMRPPDADYISFLLSIKPKDPVSFALVALGVVIAGPFTEELLFRGFVQRILARNMSGVLAVALSGALFGLSHFNIMILPGVVALGALYGYLYHATRRLWYPVLAHALFNFSSLLRLHAATEEEIVSARVALPSLPWILLSLAVCAASLAFLARMRRADRA
;
A
#
# COMPACT_ATOMS: atom_id res chain seq x y z
N MET A 1 70.95 -10.81 -5.32
CA MET A 1 69.75 -11.62 -5.23
C MET A 1 68.65 -10.72 -4.67
N PRO A 2 67.65 -10.30 -5.46
CA PRO A 2 66.53 -9.51 -4.95
C PRO A 2 65.35 -10.44 -4.61
N ASP A 3 64.70 -10.10 -3.47
CA ASP A 3 63.51 -10.72 -2.93
C ASP A 3 62.30 -10.60 -3.87
N GLU A 4 61.66 -11.73 -4.16
CA GLU A 4 60.36 -11.80 -4.82
C GLU A 4 59.25 -11.51 -3.79
N ALA A 5 58.71 -10.30 -3.85
CA ALA A 5 57.45 -9.99 -3.14
C ALA A 5 56.29 -10.68 -3.81
N ARG A 6 55.65 -11.60 -3.08
CA ARG A 6 54.39 -12.27 -3.42
C ARG A 6 53.27 -11.24 -3.53
N ASP A 7 52.79 -11.08 -4.71
CA ASP A 7 51.51 -10.41 -5.01
C ASP A 7 50.37 -11.39 -4.65
N THR A 8 49.72 -11.17 -3.48
CA THR A 8 48.59 -11.96 -3.05
C THR A 8 47.34 -11.44 -3.71
N ASP A 9 46.80 -12.21 -4.61
CA ASP A 9 45.44 -12.23 -5.15
C ASP A 9 44.44 -11.45 -4.28
N ARG A 10 44.01 -10.28 -4.76
CA ARG A 10 42.77 -9.68 -4.31
C ARG A 10 41.62 -10.36 -5.06
N ASN A 11 40.95 -11.24 -4.30
CA ASN A 11 39.72 -11.90 -4.70
C ASN A 11 38.77 -10.93 -5.38
N GLY A 12 38.41 -11.29 -6.61
CA GLY A 12 37.40 -10.60 -7.39
C GLY A 12 36.02 -10.75 -6.74
N GLU A 13 35.65 -9.79 -5.91
CA GLU A 13 34.24 -9.49 -5.66
C GLU A 13 33.72 -8.86 -6.95
N GLY A 14 33.07 -9.68 -7.79
CA GLY A 14 32.40 -9.21 -8.98
C GLY A 14 31.35 -8.16 -8.60
N ASP A 15 31.38 -7.01 -9.28
CA ASP A 15 30.35 -5.99 -9.18
C ASP A 15 28.95 -6.64 -9.23
N PRO A 16 28.03 -6.27 -8.35
CA PRO A 16 26.66 -6.80 -8.39
C PRO A 16 25.98 -6.48 -9.72
N PRO A 17 25.18 -7.39 -10.29
CA PRO A 17 24.58 -7.21 -11.59
C PRO A 17 23.76 -5.92 -11.67
N ARG A 18 24.12 -5.03 -12.60
CA ARG A 18 23.40 -3.80 -12.87
C ARG A 18 22.09 -4.11 -13.56
N LEU A 19 20.97 -3.58 -13.04
CA LEU A 19 19.68 -3.68 -13.72
C LEU A 19 19.72 -2.96 -15.09
N PRO A 20 18.88 -3.35 -16.08
CA PRO A 20 18.88 -2.76 -17.44
C PRO A 20 18.74 -1.23 -17.48
N ASN A 21 18.34 -0.59 -16.39
CA ASN A 21 18.21 0.86 -16.24
C ASN A 21 19.39 1.51 -15.47
N GLY A 22 20.53 0.86 -15.34
CA GLY A 22 21.71 1.42 -14.69
C GLY A 22 21.63 1.57 -13.17
N HIS A 23 20.61 0.99 -12.51
CA HIS A 23 20.45 1.07 -11.06
C HIS A 23 20.88 -0.24 -10.39
N GLU A 24 21.79 -0.15 -9.44
CA GLU A 24 22.13 -1.27 -8.57
C GLU A 24 20.90 -1.73 -7.77
N PRO A 25 20.70 -3.06 -7.60
CA PRO A 25 19.65 -3.57 -6.74
C PRO A 25 19.88 -3.10 -5.30
N ARG A 26 18.90 -2.40 -4.73
CA ARG A 26 19.00 -1.91 -3.35
C ARG A 26 19.10 -3.08 -2.38
N SER A 27 20.18 -3.12 -1.62
CA SER A 27 20.26 -4.03 -0.47
C SER A 27 19.18 -3.64 0.57
N PRO A 28 18.66 -4.59 1.36
CA PRO A 28 17.75 -4.29 2.47
C PRO A 28 18.35 -3.30 3.48
N GLU A 29 19.68 -3.20 3.52
CA GLU A 29 20.45 -2.34 4.42
C GLU A 29 20.66 -0.92 3.88
N SER A 30 20.33 -0.67 2.61
CA SER A 30 20.45 0.67 2.03
C SER A 30 19.32 1.59 2.48
N GLY A 31 19.59 2.86 2.62
CA GLY A 31 18.59 3.88 2.95
C GLY A 31 18.29 4.02 4.44
N LEU A 32 17.08 4.51 4.77
CA LEU A 32 16.64 4.72 6.16
C LEU A 32 16.78 3.51 7.07
N PRO A 33 16.36 2.29 6.64
CA PRO A 33 16.57 1.10 7.46
C PRO A 33 18.02 0.83 7.84
N GLY A 34 18.99 1.14 6.98
CA GLY A 34 20.42 0.97 7.29
C GLY A 34 21.01 2.06 8.19
N ARG A 35 20.31 3.19 8.36
CA ARG A 35 20.77 4.36 9.11
C ARG A 35 20.27 4.44 10.54
N MET A 36 19.20 3.70 10.88
CA MET A 36 18.55 3.75 12.19
C MET A 36 18.28 2.35 12.73
N ASN A 37 18.14 2.25 14.05
CA ASN A 37 17.68 1.04 14.70
C ASN A 37 16.23 0.73 14.32
N ASN A 38 15.93 -0.55 14.04
CA ASN A 38 14.59 -0.99 13.61
C ASN A 38 13.50 -0.68 14.64
N TYR A 39 13.81 -0.79 15.94
CA TYR A 39 12.88 -0.46 17.01
C TYR A 39 12.48 1.01 16.94
N LEU A 40 13.44 1.93 16.81
CA LEU A 40 13.16 3.37 16.67
C LEU A 40 12.34 3.68 15.42
N LEU A 41 12.58 2.97 14.31
CA LEU A 41 11.81 3.12 13.08
C LEU A 41 10.36 2.67 13.25
N LEU A 42 10.11 1.55 13.95
CA LEU A 42 8.75 1.08 14.23
C LEU A 42 8.02 2.00 15.20
N VAL A 43 8.70 2.51 16.23
CA VAL A 43 8.14 3.54 17.12
C VAL A 43 7.78 4.81 16.35
N TYR A 44 8.63 5.23 15.41
CA TYR A 44 8.37 6.36 14.54
C TYR A 44 7.13 6.13 13.66
N ALA A 45 6.98 4.94 13.06
CA ALA A 45 5.79 4.57 12.29
C ALA A 45 4.51 4.60 13.16
N GLY A 46 4.58 4.08 14.38
CA GLY A 46 3.49 4.14 15.36
C GLY A 46 3.12 5.59 15.72
N ALA A 47 4.10 6.45 15.93
CA ALA A 47 3.89 7.88 16.19
C ALA A 47 3.22 8.59 14.99
N CYS A 48 3.63 8.26 13.75
CA CYS A 48 2.99 8.76 12.54
C CYS A 48 1.51 8.35 12.49
N LEU A 49 1.18 7.09 12.78
CA LEU A 49 -0.20 6.60 12.82
C LEU A 49 -1.02 7.30 13.91
N LEU A 50 -0.50 7.40 15.13
CA LEU A 50 -1.18 8.08 16.23
C LEU A 50 -1.48 9.54 15.86
N MET A 51 -0.51 10.26 15.30
CA MET A 51 -0.68 11.63 14.84
C MET A 51 -1.72 11.71 13.71
N ASN A 52 -1.72 10.73 12.78
CA ASN A 52 -2.70 10.66 11.69
C ASN A 52 -4.13 10.62 12.22
N TYR A 53 -4.43 9.70 13.14
CA TYR A 53 -5.76 9.58 13.72
C TYR A 53 -6.14 10.78 14.59
N SER A 54 -5.18 11.36 15.32
CA SER A 54 -5.42 12.56 16.13
C SER A 54 -5.81 13.76 15.26
N ILE A 55 -5.10 13.99 14.15
CA ILE A 55 -5.40 15.06 13.20
C ILE A 55 -6.74 14.80 12.50
N ALA A 56 -6.99 13.55 12.04
CA ALA A 56 -8.25 13.17 11.42
C ALA A 56 -9.44 13.41 12.35
N GLY A 57 -9.36 12.91 13.57
CA GLY A 57 -10.39 13.12 14.62
C GLY A 57 -10.62 14.58 14.95
N MET A 58 -9.55 15.38 15.02
CA MET A 58 -9.65 16.81 15.28
C MET A 58 -10.47 17.55 14.19
N PHE A 59 -10.23 17.25 12.92
CA PHE A 59 -11.00 17.85 11.83
C PHE A 59 -12.42 17.29 11.76
N TYR A 60 -12.59 15.98 11.96
CA TYR A 60 -13.89 15.31 11.96
C TYR A 60 -14.83 15.90 13.03
N LEU A 61 -14.36 16.03 14.27
CA LEU A 61 -15.13 16.58 15.38
C LEU A 61 -15.51 18.06 15.19
N ARG A 62 -14.82 18.78 14.32
CA ARG A 62 -15.15 20.16 13.93
C ARG A 62 -16.05 20.26 12.70
N GLY A 63 -16.56 19.13 12.20
CA GLY A 63 -17.38 19.10 10.99
C GLY A 63 -16.61 19.33 9.69
N MET A 64 -15.28 19.33 9.75
CA MET A 64 -14.41 19.56 8.58
C MET A 64 -14.08 18.24 7.87
N MET A 65 -15.12 17.50 7.43
CA MET A 65 -15.01 16.13 6.90
C MET A 65 -13.95 15.99 5.80
N TYR A 66 -13.96 16.83 4.78
CA TYR A 66 -13.03 16.70 3.66
C TYR A 66 -11.58 16.93 4.09
N LEU A 67 -11.33 17.86 5.02
CA LEU A 67 -10.00 18.08 5.57
C LEU A 67 -9.54 16.88 6.41
N SER A 68 -10.46 16.20 7.10
CA SER A 68 -10.15 14.98 7.85
C SER A 68 -9.73 13.81 6.97
N LEU A 69 -10.09 13.80 5.70
CA LEU A 69 -9.67 12.78 4.73
C LEU A 69 -8.36 13.12 4.02
N ILE A 70 -8.03 14.40 3.86
CA ILE A 70 -6.91 14.86 3.02
C ILE A 70 -5.66 15.17 3.85
N LEU A 71 -5.81 15.97 4.91
CA LEU A 71 -4.66 16.57 5.60
C LEU A 71 -3.91 15.62 6.55
N PRO A 72 -4.55 14.66 7.25
CA PRO A 72 -3.85 13.82 8.21
C PRO A 72 -2.63 13.12 7.62
N GLY A 73 -2.78 12.43 6.49
CA GLY A 73 -1.67 11.73 5.82
C GLY A 73 -0.52 12.66 5.41
N VAL A 74 -0.85 13.88 4.99
CA VAL A 74 0.16 14.88 4.60
C VAL A 74 1.00 15.30 5.81
N PHE A 75 0.35 15.68 6.93
CA PHE A 75 1.05 16.20 8.09
C PHE A 75 1.71 15.13 8.96
N SER A 76 1.09 13.93 9.05
CA SER A 76 1.57 12.86 9.93
C SER A 76 2.49 11.85 9.26
N ILE A 77 2.45 11.71 7.94
CA ILE A 77 3.21 10.70 7.21
C ILE A 77 4.14 11.33 6.18
N LEU A 78 3.58 12.06 5.21
CA LEU A 78 4.37 12.58 4.09
C LEU A 78 5.46 13.55 4.56
N ILE A 79 5.10 14.60 5.31
CA ILE A 79 6.06 15.60 5.79
C ILE A 79 7.08 14.96 6.75
N PRO A 80 6.71 14.19 7.79
CA PRO A 80 7.68 13.54 8.66
C PRO A 80 8.65 12.62 7.93
N LEU A 81 8.19 11.77 7.01
CA LEU A 81 9.07 10.88 6.24
C LEU A 81 9.96 11.65 5.26
N TYR A 82 9.46 12.75 4.69
CA TYR A 82 10.28 13.66 3.88
C TYR A 82 11.40 14.28 4.72
N LEU A 83 11.08 14.86 5.89
CA LEU A 83 12.06 15.46 6.79
C LEU A 83 13.07 14.42 7.30
N LEU A 84 12.61 13.20 7.61
CA LEU A 84 13.49 12.11 8.02
C LEU A 84 14.48 11.73 6.90
N SER A 85 14.00 11.61 5.65
CA SER A 85 14.90 11.36 4.51
C SER A 85 15.93 12.46 4.32
N ARG A 86 15.53 13.73 4.47
CA ARG A 86 16.41 14.88 4.40
C ARG A 86 17.45 14.89 5.53
N ARG A 87 17.06 14.52 6.75
CA ARG A 87 17.96 14.41 7.93
C ARG A 87 19.11 13.47 7.69
N PHE A 88 18.91 12.41 6.90
CA PHE A 88 19.93 11.42 6.55
C PHE A 88 20.54 11.64 5.15
N SER A 89 20.29 12.78 4.52
CA SER A 89 20.79 13.14 3.18
C SER A 89 20.39 12.10 2.10
N LEU A 90 19.19 11.51 2.23
CA LEU A 90 18.64 10.55 1.27
C LEU A 90 17.70 11.26 0.29
N GLY A 91 17.80 10.94 -1.00
CA GLY A 91 16.86 11.41 -2.00
C GLY A 91 15.49 10.78 -1.82
N PHE A 92 14.45 11.56 -1.47
CA PHE A 92 13.13 11.08 -1.15
C PHE A 92 12.51 10.17 -2.24
N VAL A 93 12.56 10.57 -3.49
CA VAL A 93 12.06 9.80 -4.64
C VAL A 93 12.73 8.43 -4.72
N ARG A 94 14.05 8.42 -4.63
CA ARG A 94 14.84 7.19 -4.67
C ARG A 94 14.65 6.35 -3.41
N GLU A 95 14.57 6.98 -2.23
CA GLU A 95 14.40 6.27 -0.96
C GLU A 95 13.11 5.45 -0.93
N PHE A 96 12.01 6.02 -1.39
CA PHE A 96 10.70 5.38 -1.34
C PHE A 96 10.27 4.69 -2.64
N GLY A 97 11.13 4.63 -3.67
CA GLY A 97 10.80 3.95 -4.92
C GLY A 97 9.75 4.68 -5.75
N LEU A 98 9.78 6.01 -5.73
CA LEU A 98 8.85 6.89 -6.46
C LEU A 98 9.29 7.17 -7.91
N GLU A 99 10.28 6.45 -8.43
CA GLU A 99 10.65 6.55 -9.84
C GLU A 99 9.50 6.11 -10.75
N PRO A 100 9.40 6.67 -11.97
CA PRO A 100 8.31 6.37 -12.89
C PRO A 100 8.09 4.88 -13.15
N PRO A 101 6.83 4.42 -13.24
CA PRO A 101 6.52 3.03 -13.52
C PRO A 101 6.80 2.63 -14.97
N ALA A 102 7.20 1.37 -15.21
CA ALA A 102 7.31 0.81 -16.56
C ALA A 102 5.94 0.37 -17.07
N ALA A 103 5.60 0.70 -18.32
CA ALA A 103 4.28 0.47 -18.90
C ALA A 103 3.82 -1.00 -18.86
N LYS A 104 4.69 -1.95 -19.21
CA LYS A 104 4.36 -3.39 -19.17
C LYS A 104 3.99 -3.87 -17.77
N THR A 105 4.77 -3.42 -16.76
CA THR A 105 4.52 -3.76 -15.36
C THR A 105 3.24 -3.08 -14.87
N ALA A 106 2.99 -1.82 -15.28
CA ALA A 106 1.77 -1.11 -14.93
C ALA A 106 0.51 -1.82 -15.46
N LEU A 107 0.53 -2.32 -16.69
CA LEU A 107 -0.59 -3.09 -17.24
C LEU A 107 -0.87 -4.39 -16.47
N ALA A 108 0.17 -5.13 -16.09
CA ALA A 108 0.00 -6.34 -15.27
C ALA A 108 -0.54 -6.02 -13.87
N VAL A 109 -0.07 -4.92 -13.26
CA VAL A 109 -0.59 -4.43 -11.97
C VAL A 109 -2.04 -4.00 -12.10
N LEU A 110 -2.42 -3.27 -13.15
CA LEU A 110 -3.80 -2.88 -13.41
C LEU A 110 -4.70 -4.11 -13.57
N ALA A 111 -4.28 -5.10 -14.36
CA ALA A 111 -5.03 -6.35 -14.54
C ALA A 111 -5.21 -7.10 -13.22
N ALA A 112 -4.15 -7.24 -12.40
CA ALA A 112 -4.23 -7.85 -11.08
C ALA A 112 -5.16 -7.07 -10.15
N SER A 113 -5.06 -5.73 -10.13
CA SER A 113 -5.84 -4.87 -9.24
C SER A 113 -7.33 -4.89 -9.56
N VAL A 114 -7.69 -4.70 -10.85
CA VAL A 114 -9.09 -4.73 -11.29
C VAL A 114 -9.70 -6.12 -11.06
N SER A 115 -8.97 -7.17 -11.37
CA SER A 115 -9.47 -8.54 -11.17
C SER A 115 -9.62 -8.94 -9.70
N CYS A 116 -8.89 -8.32 -8.76
CA CYS A 116 -9.08 -8.59 -7.33
C CYS A 116 -10.33 -7.91 -6.73
N ILE A 117 -10.95 -6.94 -7.41
CA ILE A 117 -12.11 -6.21 -6.86
C ILE A 117 -13.25 -7.18 -6.54
N LEU A 118 -13.72 -7.96 -7.51
CA LEU A 118 -14.85 -8.88 -7.31
C LEU A 118 -14.62 -9.95 -6.22
N PRO A 119 -13.48 -10.65 -6.16
CA PRO A 119 -13.20 -11.58 -5.06
C PRO A 119 -13.18 -10.92 -3.68
N ILE A 120 -12.59 -9.72 -3.56
CA ILE A 120 -12.55 -8.99 -2.29
C ILE A 120 -13.95 -8.51 -1.90
N GLU A 121 -14.74 -8.03 -2.84
CA GLU A 121 -16.13 -7.63 -2.59
C GLU A 121 -17.00 -8.82 -2.17
N ALA A 122 -16.85 -9.96 -2.85
CA ALA A 122 -17.56 -11.18 -2.46
C ALA A 122 -17.19 -11.61 -1.04
N PHE A 123 -15.89 -11.57 -0.71
CA PHE A 123 -15.40 -11.90 0.62
C PHE A 123 -15.94 -10.93 1.69
N SER A 124 -15.84 -9.62 1.44
CA SER A 124 -16.38 -8.60 2.34
C SER A 124 -17.90 -8.74 2.52
N GLY A 125 -18.63 -8.95 1.44
CA GLY A 125 -20.07 -9.14 1.50
C GLY A 125 -20.51 -10.42 2.26
N ILE A 126 -19.69 -11.48 2.25
CA ILE A 126 -19.91 -12.66 3.13
C ILE A 126 -19.74 -12.27 4.60
N ILE A 127 -18.68 -11.53 4.93
CA ILE A 127 -18.43 -11.05 6.29
C ILE A 127 -19.57 -10.14 6.78
N GLU A 128 -20.02 -9.19 5.96
CA GLU A 128 -21.12 -8.29 6.28
C GLU A 128 -22.44 -9.03 6.53
N ARG A 129 -22.71 -10.13 5.81
CA ARG A 129 -23.88 -10.98 6.07
C ARG A 129 -23.78 -11.73 7.40
N MET A 130 -22.58 -12.13 7.82
CA MET A 130 -22.34 -12.80 9.10
C MET A 130 -22.36 -11.81 10.26
N ARG A 131 -21.90 -10.61 10.03
CA ARG A 131 -21.81 -9.53 10.99
C ARG A 131 -22.17 -8.19 10.32
N PRO A 132 -23.44 -7.77 10.39
CA PRO A 132 -23.87 -6.49 9.81
C PRO A 132 -23.08 -5.30 10.34
N PRO A 133 -22.87 -4.26 9.52
CA PRO A 133 -22.23 -3.02 9.93
C PRO A 133 -22.92 -2.40 11.16
N ASP A 134 -22.11 -1.85 12.07
CA ASP A 134 -22.63 -1.10 13.20
C ASP A 134 -23.08 0.32 12.79
N ALA A 135 -23.81 0.98 13.69
CA ALA A 135 -24.38 2.30 13.43
C ALA A 135 -23.29 3.36 13.18
N ASP A 136 -22.14 3.23 13.83
CA ASP A 136 -21.04 4.19 13.68
C ASP A 136 -20.41 4.10 12.29
N TYR A 137 -20.22 2.87 11.78
CA TYR A 137 -19.71 2.67 10.42
C TYR A 137 -20.71 3.12 9.36
N ILE A 138 -22.00 2.84 9.54
CA ILE A 138 -23.07 3.33 8.65
C ILE A 138 -23.08 4.88 8.64
N SER A 139 -23.03 5.49 9.81
CA SER A 139 -22.98 6.95 9.95
C SER A 139 -21.77 7.56 9.26
N PHE A 140 -20.60 6.93 9.40
CA PHE A 140 -19.39 7.33 8.67
C PHE A 140 -19.59 7.25 7.15
N LEU A 141 -20.11 6.14 6.60
CA LEU A 141 -20.38 5.99 5.17
C LEU A 141 -21.34 7.07 4.64
N LEU A 142 -22.42 7.35 5.39
CA LEU A 142 -23.37 8.40 5.03
C LEU A 142 -22.73 9.79 5.06
N SER A 143 -21.81 10.04 5.99
CA SER A 143 -21.12 11.33 6.12
C SER A 143 -20.15 11.61 4.99
N ILE A 144 -19.54 10.58 4.40
CA ILE A 144 -18.60 10.71 3.26
C ILE A 144 -19.29 10.46 1.91
N LYS A 145 -20.56 10.07 1.88
CA LYS A 145 -21.30 9.84 0.63
C LYS A 145 -21.39 11.15 -0.18
N PRO A 146 -20.88 11.16 -1.44
CA PRO A 146 -20.93 12.37 -2.26
C PRO A 146 -22.35 12.74 -2.63
N LYS A 147 -22.71 14.02 -2.48
CA LYS A 147 -24.05 14.57 -2.78
C LYS A 147 -24.09 15.38 -4.09
N ASP A 148 -22.93 15.82 -4.56
CA ASP A 148 -22.74 16.65 -5.74
C ASP A 148 -21.32 16.44 -6.30
N PRO A 149 -21.01 16.96 -7.52
CA PRO A 149 -19.69 16.78 -8.15
C PRO A 149 -18.52 17.35 -7.34
N VAL A 150 -18.73 18.41 -6.57
CA VAL A 150 -17.66 19.02 -5.76
C VAL A 150 -17.33 18.11 -4.56
N SER A 151 -18.35 17.64 -3.85
CA SER A 151 -18.18 16.70 -2.74
C SER A 151 -17.56 15.38 -3.23
N PHE A 152 -17.95 14.90 -4.44
CA PHE A 152 -17.32 13.73 -5.05
C PHE A 152 -15.81 13.95 -5.28
N ALA A 153 -15.43 15.09 -5.86
CA ALA A 153 -14.04 15.42 -6.12
C ALA A 153 -13.23 15.55 -4.82
N LEU A 154 -13.77 16.15 -3.77
CA LEU A 154 -13.11 16.30 -2.47
C LEU A 154 -12.94 14.98 -1.75
N VAL A 155 -13.96 14.12 -1.74
CA VAL A 155 -13.86 12.76 -1.19
C VAL A 155 -12.87 11.94 -2.00
N ALA A 156 -12.90 12.00 -3.34
CA ALA A 156 -11.95 11.31 -4.20
C ALA A 156 -10.51 11.78 -3.94
N LEU A 157 -10.27 13.08 -3.77
CA LEU A 157 -8.95 13.60 -3.41
C LEU A 157 -8.43 13.00 -2.10
N GLY A 158 -9.29 12.82 -1.09
CA GLY A 158 -8.93 12.20 0.17
C GLY A 158 -8.74 10.69 0.06
N VAL A 159 -9.80 9.95 -0.32
CA VAL A 159 -9.81 8.48 -0.22
C VAL A 159 -9.17 7.76 -1.40
N VAL A 160 -9.05 8.41 -2.58
CA VAL A 160 -8.46 7.78 -3.78
C VAL A 160 -7.01 8.24 -4.02
N ILE A 161 -6.66 9.46 -3.64
CA ILE A 161 -5.33 10.03 -3.93
C ILE A 161 -4.49 10.15 -2.66
N ALA A 162 -4.90 11.01 -1.72
CA ALA A 162 -4.07 11.34 -0.55
C ALA A 162 -3.90 10.15 0.41
N GLY A 163 -4.99 9.45 0.75
CA GLY A 163 -4.98 8.26 1.59
C GLY A 163 -4.08 7.17 1.03
N PRO A 164 -4.38 6.61 -0.17
CA PRO A 164 -3.56 5.56 -0.77
C PRO A 164 -2.09 5.92 -0.90
N PHE A 165 -1.77 7.15 -1.30
CA PHE A 165 -0.37 7.57 -1.44
C PHE A 165 0.37 7.57 -0.09
N THR A 166 -0.21 8.18 0.93
CA THR A 166 0.43 8.31 2.24
C THR A 166 0.47 6.98 3.01
N GLU A 167 -0.59 6.17 2.90
CA GLU A 167 -0.64 4.86 3.51
C GLU A 167 0.37 3.89 2.87
N GLU A 168 0.47 3.84 1.54
CA GLU A 168 1.47 3.02 0.89
C GLU A 168 2.90 3.51 1.18
N LEU A 169 3.10 4.82 1.29
CA LEU A 169 4.38 5.40 1.69
C LEU A 169 4.81 4.90 3.08
N LEU A 170 3.87 4.88 4.05
CA LEU A 170 4.14 4.38 5.39
C LEU A 170 4.31 2.86 5.42
N PHE A 171 3.32 2.11 4.90
CA PHE A 171 3.31 0.65 5.07
C PHE A 171 4.29 -0.06 4.14
N ARG A 172 4.41 0.32 2.87
CA ARG A 172 5.30 -0.35 1.89
C ARG A 172 6.65 0.33 1.80
N GLY A 173 6.63 1.66 1.68
CA GLY A 173 7.85 2.45 1.60
C GLY A 173 8.69 2.42 2.88
N PHE A 174 8.07 2.26 4.05
CA PHE A 174 8.74 2.34 5.35
C PHE A 174 8.64 1.04 6.15
N VAL A 175 7.46 0.67 6.69
CA VAL A 175 7.29 -0.48 7.60
C VAL A 175 7.71 -1.80 6.98
N GLN A 176 7.22 -2.14 5.77
CA GLN A 176 7.55 -3.40 5.10
C GLN A 176 9.05 -3.55 4.83
N ARG A 177 9.75 -2.46 4.53
CA ARG A 177 11.21 -2.47 4.33
C ARG A 177 11.96 -2.77 5.62
N ILE A 178 11.50 -2.23 6.75
CA ILE A 178 12.10 -2.50 8.06
C ILE A 178 11.92 -3.98 8.43
N LEU A 179 10.71 -4.51 8.24
CA LEU A 179 10.42 -5.92 8.48
C LEU A 179 11.28 -6.83 7.60
N ALA A 180 11.44 -6.50 6.30
CA ALA A 180 12.21 -7.29 5.36
C ALA A 180 13.73 -7.36 5.65
N ARG A 181 14.25 -6.57 6.59
CA ARG A 181 15.65 -6.69 7.06
C ARG A 181 15.87 -7.89 7.98
N ASN A 182 14.86 -8.27 8.76
CA ASN A 182 15.00 -9.25 9.82
C ASN A 182 14.22 -10.55 9.53
N MET A 183 13.47 -10.59 8.43
CA MET A 183 12.65 -11.73 8.08
C MET A 183 12.54 -11.92 6.56
N SER A 184 12.00 -13.07 6.15
CA SER A 184 11.76 -13.33 4.72
C SER A 184 10.81 -12.31 4.12
N GLY A 185 10.98 -12.02 2.81
CA GLY A 185 10.11 -11.07 2.11
C GLY A 185 8.63 -11.44 2.16
N VAL A 186 8.32 -12.75 2.20
CA VAL A 186 6.92 -13.23 2.33
C VAL A 186 6.36 -12.88 3.70
N LEU A 187 7.11 -13.10 4.76
CA LEU A 187 6.68 -12.78 6.12
C LEU A 187 6.54 -11.25 6.31
N ALA A 188 7.45 -10.47 5.75
CA ALA A 188 7.38 -9.02 5.77
C ALA A 188 6.13 -8.48 5.04
N VAL A 189 5.75 -9.10 3.91
CA VAL A 189 4.50 -8.79 3.20
C VAL A 189 3.28 -9.12 4.06
N ALA A 190 3.24 -10.32 4.64
CA ALA A 190 2.12 -10.77 5.47
C ALA A 190 1.92 -9.89 6.70
N LEU A 191 3.00 -9.60 7.44
CA LEU A 191 2.95 -8.75 8.63
C LEU A 191 2.62 -7.29 8.31
N SER A 192 3.20 -6.73 7.24
CA SER A 192 2.85 -5.38 6.81
C SER A 192 1.39 -5.28 6.37
N GLY A 193 0.85 -6.30 5.70
CA GLY A 193 -0.57 -6.40 5.33
C GLY A 193 -1.48 -6.50 6.55
N ALA A 194 -1.10 -7.31 7.55
CA ALA A 194 -1.84 -7.43 8.81
C ALA A 194 -1.85 -6.12 9.60
N LEU A 195 -0.69 -5.45 9.73
CA LEU A 195 -0.59 -4.14 10.39
C LEU A 195 -1.41 -3.07 9.65
N PHE A 196 -1.41 -3.10 8.33
CA PHE A 196 -2.25 -2.23 7.51
C PHE A 196 -3.74 -2.46 7.79
N GLY A 197 -4.20 -3.70 7.83
CA GLY A 197 -5.59 -4.01 8.18
C GLY A 197 -5.94 -3.56 9.60
N LEU A 198 -5.10 -3.88 10.58
CA LEU A 198 -5.30 -3.52 11.99
C LEU A 198 -5.36 -2.00 12.20
N SER A 199 -4.60 -1.24 11.42
CA SER A 199 -4.61 0.23 11.52
C SER A 199 -5.93 0.87 11.14
N HIS A 200 -6.87 0.17 10.52
CA HIS A 200 -8.21 0.69 10.24
C HIS A 200 -9.16 0.63 11.43
N PHE A 201 -8.79 -0.03 12.55
CA PHE A 201 -9.57 -0.15 13.78
C PHE A 201 -11.03 -0.59 13.58
N ASN A 202 -11.32 -1.28 12.48
CA ASN A 202 -12.64 -1.78 12.15
C ASN A 202 -12.57 -3.28 11.85
N ILE A 203 -13.12 -4.08 12.76
CA ILE A 203 -13.11 -5.55 12.69
C ILE A 203 -13.92 -6.08 11.49
N MET A 204 -14.92 -5.31 11.01
CA MET A 204 -15.80 -5.70 9.91
C MET A 204 -15.03 -5.75 8.58
N ILE A 205 -14.25 -4.71 8.30
CA ILE A 205 -13.48 -4.61 7.06
C ILE A 205 -12.11 -5.27 7.18
N LEU A 206 -11.68 -5.62 8.41
CA LEU A 206 -10.32 -6.13 8.70
C LEU A 206 -9.89 -7.26 7.76
N PRO A 207 -10.68 -8.35 7.55
CA PRO A 207 -10.20 -9.45 6.71
C PRO A 207 -9.98 -9.03 5.25
N GLY A 208 -10.87 -8.21 4.69
CA GLY A 208 -10.74 -7.67 3.33
C GLY A 208 -9.53 -6.74 3.19
N VAL A 209 -9.34 -5.84 4.17
CA VAL A 209 -8.21 -4.88 4.17
C VAL A 209 -6.88 -5.59 4.39
N VAL A 210 -6.82 -6.67 5.20
CA VAL A 210 -5.61 -7.52 5.33
C VAL A 210 -5.27 -8.19 3.99
N ALA A 211 -6.28 -8.73 3.27
CA ALA A 211 -6.06 -9.34 1.96
C ALA A 211 -5.56 -8.32 0.92
N LEU A 212 -6.16 -7.12 0.88
CA LEU A 212 -5.68 -6.01 0.07
C LEU A 212 -4.26 -5.58 0.49
N GLY A 213 -4.03 -5.49 1.78
CA GLY A 213 -2.70 -5.21 2.33
C GLY A 213 -1.64 -6.20 1.89
N ALA A 214 -1.95 -7.49 1.85
CA ALA A 214 -1.05 -8.51 1.34
C ALA A 214 -0.80 -8.37 -0.18
N LEU A 215 -1.84 -8.06 -0.97
CA LEU A 215 -1.72 -7.78 -2.40
C LEU A 215 -0.79 -6.58 -2.65
N TYR A 216 -1.04 -5.44 -2.01
CA TYR A 216 -0.22 -4.23 -2.18
C TYR A 216 1.22 -4.47 -1.73
N GLY A 217 1.39 -5.18 -0.61
CA GLY A 217 2.70 -5.60 -0.11
C GLY A 217 3.45 -6.50 -1.10
N TYR A 218 2.76 -7.45 -1.75
CA TYR A 218 3.33 -8.28 -2.80
C TYR A 218 3.71 -7.47 -4.02
N LEU A 219 2.86 -6.55 -4.50
CA LEU A 219 3.16 -5.68 -5.63
C LEU A 219 4.43 -4.86 -5.38
N TYR A 220 4.56 -4.27 -4.20
CA TYR A 220 5.79 -3.58 -3.80
C TYR A 220 6.99 -4.52 -3.70
N HIS A 221 6.82 -5.70 -3.11
CA HIS A 221 7.89 -6.70 -3.00
C HIS A 221 8.39 -7.16 -4.36
N ALA A 222 7.49 -7.35 -5.33
CA ALA A 222 7.82 -7.79 -6.69
C ALA A 222 8.51 -6.70 -7.50
N THR A 223 8.08 -5.46 -7.37
CA THR A 223 8.46 -4.37 -8.28
C THR A 223 9.46 -3.37 -7.69
N ARG A 224 9.54 -3.28 -6.36
CA ARG A 224 10.33 -2.30 -5.62
C ARG A 224 9.98 -0.83 -5.94
N ARG A 225 8.81 -0.58 -6.53
CA ARG A 225 8.31 0.75 -6.86
C ARG A 225 6.98 1.02 -6.19
N LEU A 226 6.89 2.16 -5.51
CA LEU A 226 5.72 2.52 -4.70
C LEU A 226 4.48 2.84 -5.55
N TRP A 227 4.66 3.33 -6.77
CA TRP A 227 3.54 3.67 -7.64
C TRP A 227 2.60 2.51 -7.94
N TYR A 228 3.10 1.26 -7.97
CA TYR A 228 2.26 0.10 -8.28
C TYR A 228 1.26 -0.23 -7.17
N PRO A 229 1.65 -0.36 -5.88
CA PRO A 229 0.66 -0.53 -4.82
C PRO A 229 -0.21 0.73 -4.65
N VAL A 230 0.30 1.95 -4.82
CA VAL A 230 -0.52 3.18 -4.80
C VAL A 230 -1.61 3.13 -5.87
N LEU A 231 -1.27 2.74 -7.10
CA LEU A 231 -2.25 2.61 -8.19
C LEU A 231 -3.30 1.53 -7.89
N ALA A 232 -2.87 0.36 -7.41
CA ALA A 232 -3.77 -0.74 -7.04
C ALA A 232 -4.75 -0.33 -5.94
N HIS A 233 -4.25 0.34 -4.90
CA HIS A 233 -5.03 0.85 -3.78
C HIS A 233 -6.01 1.95 -4.24
N ALA A 234 -5.54 2.93 -5.01
CA ALA A 234 -6.38 3.98 -5.57
C ALA A 234 -7.53 3.42 -6.43
N LEU A 235 -7.28 2.40 -7.25
CA LEU A 235 -8.30 1.75 -8.07
C LEU A 235 -9.37 1.05 -7.22
N PHE A 236 -8.96 0.34 -6.18
CA PHE A 236 -9.90 -0.30 -5.28
C PHE A 236 -10.77 0.74 -4.54
N ASN A 237 -10.15 1.78 -3.99
CA ASN A 237 -10.87 2.85 -3.30
C ASN A 237 -11.77 3.64 -4.25
N PHE A 238 -11.34 3.85 -5.49
CA PHE A 238 -12.19 4.49 -6.51
C PHE A 238 -13.42 3.64 -6.84
N SER A 239 -13.27 2.31 -7.01
CA SER A 239 -14.41 1.42 -7.22
C SER A 239 -15.40 1.45 -6.04
N SER A 240 -14.86 1.50 -4.81
CA SER A 240 -15.68 1.61 -3.59
C SER A 240 -16.40 2.95 -3.49
N LEU A 241 -15.74 4.05 -3.87
CA LEU A 241 -16.35 5.38 -3.92
C LEU A 241 -17.48 5.46 -4.96
N LEU A 242 -17.28 4.86 -6.14
CA LEU A 242 -18.33 4.80 -7.18
C LEU A 242 -19.56 4.03 -6.67
N ARG A 243 -19.36 2.91 -5.99
CA ARG A 243 -20.47 2.16 -5.38
C ARG A 243 -21.18 2.95 -4.29
N LEU A 244 -20.43 3.58 -3.40
CA LEU A 244 -21.00 4.43 -2.35
C LEU A 244 -21.80 5.60 -2.93
N HIS A 245 -21.29 6.20 -4.00
CA HIS A 245 -21.99 7.29 -4.70
C HIS A 245 -23.31 6.82 -5.34
N ALA A 246 -23.29 5.63 -5.97
CA ALA A 246 -24.44 5.06 -6.65
C ALA A 246 -25.51 4.48 -5.69
N ALA A 247 -25.09 4.01 -4.50
CA ALA A 247 -26.00 3.42 -3.52
C ALA A 247 -27.00 4.46 -2.96
N THR A 248 -28.24 4.05 -2.73
CA THR A 248 -29.21 4.82 -1.94
C THR A 248 -28.88 4.79 -0.46
N GLU A 249 -29.39 5.74 0.32
CA GLU A 249 -29.20 5.72 1.78
C GLU A 249 -29.85 4.47 2.42
N GLU A 250 -30.99 4.02 1.88
CA GLU A 250 -31.66 2.79 2.34
C GLU A 250 -30.81 1.55 2.10
N GLU A 251 -30.12 1.45 0.96
CA GLU A 251 -29.21 0.34 0.66
C GLU A 251 -28.02 0.34 1.62
N ILE A 252 -27.46 1.51 1.94
CA ILE A 252 -26.35 1.64 2.91
C ILE A 252 -26.82 1.21 4.31
N VAL A 253 -27.99 1.69 4.76
CA VAL A 253 -28.54 1.39 6.10
C VAL A 253 -28.93 -0.09 6.21
N SER A 254 -29.54 -0.65 5.16
CA SER A 254 -29.96 -2.06 5.18
C SER A 254 -28.80 -3.05 5.03
N ALA A 255 -27.60 -2.57 4.68
CA ALA A 255 -26.42 -3.40 4.43
C ALA A 255 -26.69 -4.57 3.46
N ARG A 256 -27.60 -4.38 2.51
CA ARG A 256 -27.94 -5.41 1.51
C ARG A 256 -26.88 -5.43 0.42
N VAL A 257 -25.87 -6.27 0.58
CA VAL A 257 -24.84 -6.46 -0.43
C VAL A 257 -25.22 -7.61 -1.36
N ALA A 258 -25.41 -7.29 -2.65
CA ALA A 258 -25.51 -8.30 -3.69
C ALA A 258 -24.13 -8.92 -3.93
N LEU A 259 -24.03 -10.25 -3.72
CA LEU A 259 -22.77 -10.94 -4.01
C LEU A 259 -22.60 -11.12 -5.52
N PRO A 260 -21.40 -10.91 -6.05
CA PRO A 260 -21.08 -11.24 -7.43
C PRO A 260 -21.33 -12.73 -7.71
N SER A 261 -21.70 -13.07 -8.94
CA SER A 261 -21.91 -14.48 -9.28
C SER A 261 -20.61 -15.28 -9.31
N LEU A 262 -20.66 -16.54 -8.91
CA LEU A 262 -19.48 -17.40 -8.79
C LEU A 262 -18.61 -17.48 -10.07
N PRO A 263 -19.17 -17.58 -11.30
CA PRO A 263 -18.35 -17.60 -12.51
C PRO A 263 -17.48 -16.36 -12.68
N TRP A 264 -17.99 -15.18 -12.36
CA TRP A 264 -17.21 -13.93 -12.43
C TRP A 264 -16.13 -13.84 -11.36
N ILE A 265 -16.40 -14.37 -10.15
CA ILE A 265 -15.39 -14.46 -9.09
C ILE A 265 -14.25 -15.38 -9.53
N LEU A 266 -14.57 -16.57 -10.08
CA LEU A 266 -13.57 -17.54 -10.54
C LEU A 266 -12.74 -16.98 -11.71
N LEU A 267 -13.38 -16.34 -12.69
CA LEU A 267 -12.67 -15.67 -13.78
C LEU A 267 -11.74 -14.58 -13.27
N SER A 268 -12.21 -13.74 -12.36
CA SER A 268 -11.42 -12.68 -11.74
C SER A 268 -10.21 -13.23 -10.99
N LEU A 269 -10.39 -14.30 -10.21
CA LEU A 269 -9.29 -14.99 -9.51
C LEU A 269 -8.26 -15.56 -10.49
N ALA A 270 -8.70 -16.17 -11.60
CA ALA A 270 -7.82 -16.69 -12.63
C ALA A 270 -6.98 -15.58 -13.29
N VAL A 271 -7.60 -14.45 -13.63
CA VAL A 271 -6.91 -13.28 -14.21
C VAL A 271 -5.92 -12.68 -13.19
N CYS A 272 -6.33 -12.55 -11.92
CA CYS A 272 -5.46 -12.09 -10.85
C CYS A 272 -4.22 -12.99 -10.71
N ALA A 273 -4.43 -14.31 -10.59
CA ALA A 273 -3.34 -15.28 -10.46
C ALA A 273 -2.38 -15.25 -11.66
N ALA A 274 -2.91 -15.16 -12.88
CA ALA A 274 -2.10 -15.05 -14.10
C ALA A 274 -1.25 -13.77 -14.10
N SER A 275 -1.84 -12.62 -13.72
CA SER A 275 -1.15 -11.34 -13.64
C SER A 275 -0.04 -11.33 -12.60
N LEU A 276 -0.30 -11.90 -11.41
CA LEU A 276 0.69 -12.03 -10.35
C LEU A 276 1.82 -13.00 -10.73
N ALA A 277 1.50 -14.11 -11.40
CA ALA A 277 2.49 -15.06 -11.94
C ALA A 277 3.38 -14.41 -13.01
N PHE A 278 2.80 -13.57 -13.86
CA PHE A 278 3.56 -12.79 -14.85
C PHE A 278 4.55 -11.83 -14.17
N LEU A 279 4.11 -11.07 -13.16
CA LEU A 279 4.98 -10.20 -12.36
C LEU A 279 6.11 -10.97 -11.66
N ALA A 280 5.81 -12.18 -11.14
CA ALA A 280 6.82 -13.03 -10.51
C ALA A 280 7.88 -13.50 -11.53
N ARG A 281 7.48 -13.81 -12.78
CA ARG A 281 8.41 -14.20 -13.85
C ARG A 281 9.29 -13.03 -14.28
N MET A 282 8.73 -11.83 -14.47
CA MET A 282 9.50 -10.62 -14.78
C MET A 282 10.60 -10.38 -13.75
N ARG A 283 10.25 -10.46 -12.45
CA ARG A 283 11.21 -10.30 -11.35
C ARG A 283 12.37 -11.32 -11.39
N ARG A 284 12.09 -12.56 -11.81
CA ARG A 284 13.15 -13.59 -11.94
C ARG A 284 14.08 -13.29 -13.11
N ALA A 285 13.52 -12.85 -14.24
CA ALA A 285 14.30 -12.47 -15.41
C ALA A 285 15.24 -11.27 -15.14
N ASP A 286 14.80 -10.30 -14.32
CA ASP A 286 15.62 -9.14 -13.93
C ASP A 286 16.76 -9.49 -12.93
N ARG A 287 16.78 -10.71 -12.40
CA ARG A 287 17.81 -11.20 -11.45
C ARG A 287 18.79 -12.21 -12.06
N ALA A 288 18.45 -12.78 -13.20
CA ALA A 288 19.28 -13.70 -13.98
C ALA A 288 20.18 -12.94 -14.95
#